data_a2ea8b0651a699da1f2e459a67606c09
#
_entry.id   a2ea8b0651a699da1f2e459a67606c09
#
_cell.length_a   1.000
_cell.length_b   1.000
_cell.length_c   1.000
_cell.angle_alpha   90.00
_cell.angle_beta   90.00
_cell.angle_gamma   90.00
#
_symmetry.space_group_name_H-M   'P 1'
#
loop_
_entity.id
_entity.type
_entity.pdbx_description
1 polymer ?
#
loop_
_entity_poly.entity_id
_entity_poly.type
_entity_poly.pdbx_seq_one_letter_code
_entity_poly.pdbx_strand_id
1 'polypeptide(L)'
;MILNREKGAPPLYSQVETILRTDIEHGKYNKGDSFPTENMLMEEYQVSRVTIRQAMTALSQAGYIMSRRGIGTEVTYEKIDEHMKSVISFTDEMKQHNITMNTSYCKMEKITPSTRVAMALEIPKTDFCYRLTRVRNVQGSPLVYTITYLKCVVELPLDEKYYMKSLYKFLKDTYQIVIEKGKDTLEAALPSEEVQAFLEIGPAMPVFKRVRKTYLLENEVFEYSICYYPGNRYKYTVDL
;
A
#
# COMPACT_ATOMS: atom_id res chain seq x y z
N MET A 1 25.86 -5.95 -10.20
CA MET A 1 25.53 -7.23 -9.52
C MET A 1 25.67 -8.35 -10.54
N ILE A 2 26.29 -9.51 -10.20
CA ILE A 2 26.54 -10.60 -11.15
C ILE A 2 25.33 -11.56 -11.10
N LEU A 3 24.81 -11.96 -12.27
CA LEU A 3 23.72 -12.92 -12.36
C LEU A 3 24.20 -14.34 -11.95
N ASN A 4 23.41 -15.00 -11.10
CA ASN A 4 23.67 -16.41 -10.76
C ASN A 4 23.09 -17.32 -11.86
N ARG A 5 23.97 -18.13 -12.47
CA ARG A 5 23.64 -19.06 -13.56
C ARG A 5 23.72 -20.54 -13.10
N GLU A 6 23.88 -20.79 -11.82
CA GLU A 6 23.97 -22.14 -11.26
C GLU A 6 22.63 -22.89 -11.33
N LYS A 7 22.71 -24.20 -11.32
CA LYS A 7 21.53 -25.07 -11.33
C LYS A 7 20.72 -24.85 -10.02
N GLY A 8 19.46 -24.45 -10.17
CA GLY A 8 18.59 -24.13 -9.02
C GLY A 8 18.50 -22.65 -8.67
N ALA A 9 19.30 -21.78 -9.32
CA ALA A 9 19.13 -20.33 -9.20
C ALA A 9 17.79 -19.85 -9.78
N PRO A 10 17.24 -18.72 -9.31
CA PRO A 10 16.06 -18.11 -9.92
C PRO A 10 16.25 -17.85 -11.42
N PRO A 11 15.18 -17.86 -12.22
CA PRO A 11 15.26 -17.57 -13.66
C PRO A 11 15.98 -16.25 -13.93
N LEU A 12 16.79 -16.17 -14.99
CA LEU A 12 17.60 -14.99 -15.30
C LEU A 12 16.74 -13.72 -15.44
N TYR A 13 15.55 -13.82 -16.05
CA TYR A 13 14.66 -12.67 -16.17
C TYR A 13 14.21 -12.10 -14.80
N SER A 14 13.99 -12.98 -13.81
CA SER A 14 13.60 -12.59 -12.46
C SER A 14 14.76 -11.92 -11.72
N GLN A 15 15.99 -12.39 -11.91
CA GLN A 15 17.17 -11.76 -11.36
C GLN A 15 17.41 -10.37 -11.96
N VAL A 16 17.31 -10.23 -13.28
CA VAL A 16 17.43 -8.94 -13.99
C VAL A 16 16.34 -7.99 -13.54
N GLU A 17 15.08 -8.45 -13.45
CA GLU A 17 13.96 -7.65 -12.95
C GLU A 17 14.25 -7.14 -11.54
N THR A 18 14.70 -8.00 -10.63
CA THR A 18 15.03 -7.63 -9.25
C THR A 18 16.15 -6.59 -9.19
N ILE A 19 17.20 -6.72 -10.00
CA ILE A 19 18.31 -5.75 -10.05
C ILE A 19 17.80 -4.39 -10.55
N LEU A 20 17.10 -4.37 -11.67
CA LEU A 20 16.59 -3.14 -12.27
C LEU A 20 15.57 -2.44 -11.37
N ARG A 21 14.70 -3.20 -10.71
CA ARG A 21 13.79 -2.69 -9.70
C ARG A 21 14.54 -2.03 -8.54
N THR A 22 15.55 -2.71 -8.01
CA THR A 22 16.41 -2.19 -6.95
C THR A 22 17.11 -0.90 -7.37
N ASP A 23 17.63 -0.84 -8.60
CA ASP A 23 18.27 0.34 -9.16
C ASP A 23 17.30 1.55 -9.22
N ILE A 24 16.04 1.33 -9.62
CA ILE A 24 15.00 2.36 -9.65
C ILE A 24 14.65 2.80 -8.21
N GLU A 25 14.40 1.84 -7.30
CA GLU A 25 14.03 2.12 -5.91
C GLU A 25 15.10 2.88 -5.13
N HIS A 26 16.40 2.71 -5.48
CA HIS A 26 17.52 3.43 -4.90
C HIS A 26 17.87 4.73 -5.65
N GLY A 27 17.09 5.12 -6.65
CA GLY A 27 17.23 6.40 -7.33
C GLY A 27 18.32 6.44 -8.40
N LYS A 28 18.82 5.30 -8.89
CA LYS A 28 19.68 5.26 -10.07
C LYS A 28 18.94 5.76 -11.32
N TYR A 29 17.64 5.53 -11.37
CA TYR A 29 16.72 6.06 -12.36
C TYR A 29 15.51 6.69 -11.63
N ASN A 30 15.27 7.96 -11.88
CA ASN A 30 14.17 8.71 -11.26
C ASN A 30 12.95 8.75 -12.16
N LYS A 31 11.79 9.08 -11.62
CA LYS A 31 10.56 9.29 -12.39
C LYS A 31 10.77 10.33 -13.49
N GLY A 32 10.40 10.00 -14.71
CA GLY A 32 10.60 10.81 -15.90
C GLY A 32 11.92 10.55 -16.65
N ASP A 33 12.86 9.80 -16.04
CA ASP A 33 14.09 9.45 -16.72
C ASP A 33 13.84 8.43 -17.85
N SER A 34 14.63 8.55 -18.91
CA SER A 34 14.67 7.56 -19.97
C SER A 34 15.28 6.26 -19.45
N PHE A 35 14.54 5.16 -19.56
CA PHE A 35 15.02 3.83 -19.14
C PHE A 35 15.89 3.19 -20.22
N PRO A 36 16.94 2.41 -19.86
CA PRO A 36 17.81 1.77 -20.83
C PRO A 36 17.04 0.90 -21.83
N THR A 37 17.52 0.88 -23.09
CA THR A 37 16.92 0.10 -24.15
C THR A 37 17.17 -1.40 -23.96
N GLU A 38 16.35 -2.26 -24.62
CA GLU A 38 16.56 -3.71 -24.62
C GLU A 38 18.00 -4.08 -25.01
N ASN A 39 18.57 -3.41 -26.02
CA ASN A 39 19.93 -3.71 -26.50
C ASN A 39 21.00 -3.37 -25.44
N MET A 40 20.88 -2.21 -24.78
CA MET A 40 21.81 -1.82 -23.72
C MET A 40 21.76 -2.82 -22.56
N LEU A 41 20.57 -3.24 -22.15
CA LEU A 41 20.41 -4.22 -21.07
C LEU A 41 20.91 -5.61 -21.46
N MET A 42 20.74 -6.02 -22.74
CA MET A 42 21.31 -7.28 -23.25
C MET A 42 22.84 -7.30 -23.16
N GLU A 43 23.47 -6.18 -23.50
CA GLU A 43 24.93 -6.02 -23.41
C GLU A 43 25.41 -5.96 -21.95
N GLU A 44 24.71 -5.22 -21.10
CA GLU A 44 25.08 -5.07 -19.68
C GLU A 44 24.98 -6.41 -18.92
N TYR A 45 23.88 -7.15 -19.09
CA TYR A 45 23.63 -8.40 -18.35
C TYR A 45 24.06 -9.67 -19.07
N GLN A 46 24.50 -9.57 -20.32
CA GLN A 46 24.91 -10.72 -21.15
C GLN A 46 23.82 -11.82 -21.20
N VAL A 47 22.57 -11.42 -21.47
CA VAL A 47 21.40 -12.30 -21.55
C VAL A 47 20.65 -12.11 -22.87
N SER A 48 19.76 -13.05 -23.20
CA SER A 48 18.98 -13.00 -24.44
C SER A 48 17.94 -11.85 -24.40
N ARG A 49 17.52 -11.39 -25.60
CA ARG A 49 16.44 -10.42 -25.75
C ARG A 49 15.15 -10.86 -25.08
N VAL A 50 14.82 -12.17 -25.16
CA VAL A 50 13.62 -12.72 -24.52
C VAL A 50 13.68 -12.53 -23.00
N THR A 51 14.84 -12.77 -22.38
CA THR A 51 15.06 -12.58 -20.94
C THR A 51 14.86 -11.12 -20.55
N ILE A 52 15.41 -10.16 -21.30
CA ILE A 52 15.22 -8.72 -21.05
C ILE A 52 13.77 -8.32 -21.22
N ARG A 53 13.09 -8.77 -22.28
CA ARG A 53 11.67 -8.44 -22.50
C ARG A 53 10.76 -8.96 -21.38
N GLN A 54 11.02 -10.15 -20.86
CA GLN A 54 10.29 -10.70 -19.71
C GLN A 54 10.50 -9.84 -18.46
N ALA A 55 11.75 -9.44 -18.16
CA ALA A 55 12.07 -8.58 -17.03
C ALA A 55 11.39 -7.20 -17.18
N MET A 56 11.49 -6.56 -18.35
CA MET A 56 10.85 -5.27 -18.62
C MET A 56 9.32 -5.35 -18.58
N THR A 57 8.73 -6.46 -19.04
CA THR A 57 7.28 -6.69 -18.94
C THR A 57 6.85 -6.76 -17.48
N ALA A 58 7.59 -7.47 -16.63
CA ALA A 58 7.31 -7.56 -15.20
C ALA A 58 7.43 -6.18 -14.51
N LEU A 59 8.47 -5.40 -14.81
CA LEU A 59 8.63 -4.03 -14.33
C LEU A 59 7.48 -3.12 -14.78
N SER A 60 7.03 -3.25 -16.03
CA SER A 60 5.93 -2.47 -16.58
C SER A 60 4.60 -2.83 -15.92
N GLN A 61 4.33 -4.11 -15.72
CA GLN A 61 3.14 -4.60 -15.01
C GLN A 61 3.12 -4.15 -13.54
N ALA A 62 4.30 -4.06 -12.92
CA ALA A 62 4.46 -3.56 -11.56
C ALA A 62 4.48 -2.01 -11.46
N GLY A 63 4.35 -1.29 -12.60
CA GLY A 63 4.26 0.16 -12.63
C GLY A 63 5.59 0.91 -12.46
N TYR A 64 6.73 0.22 -12.62
CA TYR A 64 8.05 0.85 -12.52
C TYR A 64 8.45 1.61 -13.77
N ILE A 65 8.06 1.12 -14.94
CA ILE A 65 8.38 1.70 -16.24
C ILE A 65 7.16 1.69 -17.16
N MET A 66 7.14 2.57 -18.15
CA MET A 66 6.13 2.62 -19.19
C MET A 66 6.78 2.82 -20.55
N SER A 67 6.45 1.93 -21.50
CA SER A 67 6.92 2.06 -22.90
C SER A 67 5.92 2.87 -23.72
N ARG A 68 6.44 3.90 -24.44
CA ARG A 68 5.66 4.72 -25.37
C ARG A 68 6.20 4.55 -26.78
N ARG A 69 5.33 4.19 -27.71
CA ARG A 69 5.73 4.00 -29.11
C ARG A 69 6.36 5.26 -29.68
N GLY A 70 7.57 5.11 -30.24
CA GLY A 70 8.35 6.21 -30.86
C GLY A 70 9.12 7.12 -29.89
N ILE A 71 8.92 6.95 -28.57
CA ILE A 71 9.61 7.78 -27.55
C ILE A 71 10.62 6.93 -26.77
N GLY A 72 10.29 5.67 -26.49
CA GLY A 72 11.10 4.78 -25.67
C GLY A 72 10.40 4.31 -24.41
N THR A 73 11.19 3.89 -23.44
CA THR A 73 10.70 3.49 -22.11
C THR A 73 11.11 4.54 -21.08
N GLU A 74 10.17 4.96 -20.27
CA GLU A 74 10.32 5.99 -19.22
C GLU A 74 10.08 5.36 -17.85
N VAL A 75 10.79 5.80 -16.82
CA VAL A 75 10.56 5.42 -15.43
C VAL A 75 9.31 6.14 -14.92
N THR A 76 8.34 5.36 -14.45
CA THR A 76 7.08 5.90 -13.88
C THR A 76 6.98 5.74 -12.36
N TYR A 77 7.93 4.99 -11.79
CA TYR A 77 7.95 4.70 -10.37
C TYR A 77 8.28 5.94 -9.54
N GLU A 78 7.48 6.14 -8.51
CA GLU A 78 7.72 7.13 -7.46
C GLU A 78 7.16 6.59 -6.14
N LYS A 79 7.95 6.70 -5.06
CA LYS A 79 7.42 6.40 -3.72
C LYS A 79 6.38 7.45 -3.35
N ILE A 80 5.23 7.01 -2.88
CA ILE A 80 4.22 7.91 -2.34
C ILE A 80 4.77 8.51 -1.05
N ASP A 81 4.87 9.83 -1.02
CA ASP A 81 5.40 10.60 0.10
C ASP A 81 4.24 11.27 0.85
N GLU A 82 3.95 10.79 2.03
CA GLU A 82 2.90 11.38 2.88
C GLU A 82 3.47 12.39 3.86
N HIS A 83 2.87 13.58 3.90
CA HIS A 83 3.16 14.63 4.88
C HIS A 83 2.09 14.68 5.96
N MET A 84 2.48 14.43 7.21
CA MET A 84 1.56 14.46 8.36
C MET A 84 1.20 15.89 8.77
N LYS A 85 0.17 16.47 8.15
CA LYS A 85 -0.32 17.82 8.54
C LYS A 85 -1.71 17.81 9.18
N SER A 86 -2.51 16.77 8.94
CA SER A 86 -3.90 16.66 9.45
C SER A 86 -4.42 15.24 9.35
N VAL A 87 -5.52 14.96 10.09
CA VAL A 87 -6.22 13.67 9.96
C VAL A 87 -7.10 13.72 8.73
N ILE A 88 -6.56 13.25 7.62
CA ILE A 88 -7.30 13.09 6.37
C ILE A 88 -7.54 11.60 6.10
N SER A 89 -8.57 11.29 5.29
CA SER A 89 -8.76 9.91 4.85
C SER A 89 -7.67 9.51 3.86
N PHE A 90 -7.28 8.24 3.84
CA PHE A 90 -6.34 7.72 2.84
C PHE A 90 -6.79 8.03 1.39
N THR A 91 -8.09 8.11 1.14
CA THR A 91 -8.62 8.50 -0.17
C THR A 91 -8.30 9.96 -0.51
N ASP A 92 -8.39 10.85 0.46
CA ASP A 92 -8.12 12.27 0.23
C ASP A 92 -6.61 12.52 0.18
N GLU A 93 -5.82 11.77 0.96
CA GLU A 93 -4.36 11.70 0.87
C GLU A 93 -3.91 11.37 -0.56
N MET A 94 -4.42 10.27 -1.14
CA MET A 94 -4.07 9.88 -2.52
C MET A 94 -4.51 10.91 -3.55
N LYS A 95 -5.65 11.57 -3.35
CA LYS A 95 -6.10 12.65 -4.25
C LYS A 95 -5.17 13.86 -4.23
N GLN A 96 -4.61 14.23 -3.08
CA GLN A 96 -3.63 15.33 -2.98
C GLN A 96 -2.38 15.05 -3.82
N HIS A 97 -2.01 13.78 -3.96
CA HIS A 97 -0.92 13.33 -4.81
C HIS A 97 -1.32 13.08 -6.28
N ASN A 98 -2.57 13.38 -6.68
CA ASN A 98 -3.12 13.04 -8.00
C ASN A 98 -3.06 11.53 -8.33
N ILE A 99 -3.12 10.69 -7.30
CA ILE A 99 -3.05 9.24 -7.42
C ILE A 99 -4.46 8.67 -7.47
N THR A 100 -4.77 7.98 -8.58
CA THR A 100 -6.00 7.19 -8.71
C THR A 100 -5.81 5.83 -8.06
N MET A 101 -6.72 5.47 -7.18
CA MET A 101 -6.73 4.16 -6.53
C MET A 101 -8.09 3.48 -6.65
N ASN A 102 -8.07 2.17 -6.56
CA ASN A 102 -9.27 1.34 -6.44
C ASN A 102 -9.16 0.41 -5.23
N THR A 103 -10.31 -0.08 -4.76
CA THR A 103 -10.38 -1.10 -3.70
C THR A 103 -10.56 -2.45 -4.37
N SER A 104 -9.60 -3.36 -4.23
CA SER A 104 -9.64 -4.71 -4.81
C SER A 104 -10.22 -5.75 -3.86
N TYR A 105 -10.13 -5.51 -2.55
CA TYR A 105 -10.74 -6.33 -1.51
C TYR A 105 -11.41 -5.44 -0.47
N CYS A 106 -12.63 -5.84 -0.06
CA CYS A 106 -13.39 -5.16 0.98
C CYS A 106 -14.23 -6.20 1.73
N LYS A 107 -14.23 -6.15 3.06
CA LYS A 107 -15.08 -6.98 3.91
C LYS A 107 -15.48 -6.20 5.15
N MET A 108 -16.77 -6.11 5.43
CA MET A 108 -17.32 -5.48 6.64
C MET A 108 -18.01 -6.53 7.51
N GLU A 109 -17.66 -6.53 8.79
CA GLU A 109 -18.18 -7.51 9.76
C GLU A 109 -18.48 -6.82 11.09
N LYS A 110 -19.51 -7.30 11.80
CA LYS A 110 -19.77 -6.95 13.21
C LYS A 110 -19.27 -8.10 14.06
N ILE A 111 -18.29 -7.86 14.92
CA ILE A 111 -17.55 -8.88 15.65
C ILE A 111 -17.44 -8.57 17.14
N THR A 112 -17.20 -9.60 17.94
CA THR A 112 -16.69 -9.44 19.31
C THR A 112 -15.20 -9.12 19.25
N PRO A 113 -14.73 -8.01 19.87
CA PRO A 113 -13.33 -7.60 19.79
C PRO A 113 -12.40 -8.53 20.58
N SER A 114 -11.17 -8.69 20.09
CA SER A 114 -10.10 -9.23 20.92
C SER A 114 -9.78 -8.28 22.09
N THR A 115 -9.11 -8.77 23.14
CA THR A 115 -8.69 -7.94 24.28
C THR A 115 -7.95 -6.67 23.83
N ARG A 116 -7.03 -6.82 22.87
CA ARG A 116 -6.25 -5.69 22.32
C ARG A 116 -7.15 -4.66 21.64
N VAL A 117 -8.11 -5.10 20.83
CA VAL A 117 -9.04 -4.22 20.10
C VAL A 117 -9.99 -3.51 21.08
N ALA A 118 -10.56 -4.24 22.05
CA ALA A 118 -11.43 -3.67 23.07
C ALA A 118 -10.72 -2.57 23.87
N MET A 119 -9.49 -2.84 24.33
CA MET A 119 -8.67 -1.83 25.01
C MET A 119 -8.35 -0.63 24.11
N ALA A 120 -8.06 -0.88 22.82
CA ALA A 120 -7.73 0.20 21.89
C ALA A 120 -8.91 1.09 21.58
N LEU A 121 -10.13 0.53 21.47
CA LEU A 121 -11.39 1.26 21.26
C LEU A 121 -12.03 1.79 22.55
N GLU A 122 -11.46 1.45 23.71
CA GLU A 122 -12.00 1.83 25.01
C GLU A 122 -13.46 1.37 25.19
N ILE A 123 -13.71 0.09 24.88
CA ILE A 123 -15.01 -0.57 25.03
C ILE A 123 -14.90 -1.85 25.87
N PRO A 124 -15.98 -2.29 26.54
CA PRO A 124 -16.04 -3.59 27.18
C PRO A 124 -15.77 -4.73 26.18
N LYS A 125 -15.14 -5.81 26.65
CA LYS A 125 -14.88 -7.00 25.82
C LYS A 125 -16.15 -7.73 25.36
N THR A 126 -17.24 -7.50 26.04
CA THR A 126 -18.58 -8.04 25.76
C THR A 126 -19.31 -7.29 24.65
N ASP A 127 -18.86 -6.07 24.34
CA ASP A 127 -19.49 -5.25 23.32
C ASP A 127 -19.06 -5.69 21.92
N PHE A 128 -19.82 -5.27 20.91
CA PHE A 128 -19.44 -5.48 19.53
C PHE A 128 -18.66 -4.28 18.98
N CYS A 129 -17.86 -4.56 17.97
CA CYS A 129 -17.27 -3.53 17.12
C CYS A 129 -17.40 -3.95 15.65
N TYR A 130 -17.28 -2.99 14.74
CA TYR A 130 -17.15 -3.29 13.32
C TYR A 130 -15.70 -3.53 12.96
N ARG A 131 -15.46 -4.51 12.07
CA ARG A 131 -14.17 -4.77 11.43
C ARG A 131 -14.31 -4.57 9.93
N LEU A 132 -13.63 -3.58 9.39
CA LEU A 132 -13.53 -3.32 7.96
C LEU A 132 -12.13 -3.67 7.47
N THR A 133 -12.04 -4.70 6.64
CA THR A 133 -10.79 -5.15 6.02
C THR A 133 -10.78 -4.70 4.56
N ARG A 134 -9.69 -4.04 4.11
CA ARG A 134 -9.58 -3.55 2.72
C ARG A 134 -8.17 -3.69 2.18
N VAL A 135 -8.10 -3.99 0.88
CA VAL A 135 -6.89 -3.82 0.07
C VAL A 135 -7.15 -2.75 -0.97
N ARG A 136 -6.25 -1.80 -1.08
CA ARG A 136 -6.32 -0.72 -2.06
C ARG A 136 -5.12 -0.75 -2.97
N ASN A 137 -5.40 -0.65 -4.26
CA ASN A 137 -4.42 -0.75 -5.33
C ASN A 137 -4.18 0.62 -5.96
N VAL A 138 -2.94 0.83 -6.35
CA VAL A 138 -2.49 1.95 -7.18
C VAL A 138 -1.74 1.37 -8.37
N GLN A 139 -2.07 1.83 -9.58
CA GLN A 139 -1.49 1.33 -10.83
C GLN A 139 -1.60 -0.20 -10.98
N GLY A 140 -2.73 -0.77 -10.53
CA GLY A 140 -2.99 -2.21 -10.66
C GLY A 140 -2.36 -3.10 -9.58
N SER A 141 -1.52 -2.58 -8.69
CA SER A 141 -0.83 -3.35 -7.64
C SER A 141 -1.27 -2.94 -6.24
N PRO A 142 -1.33 -3.87 -5.26
CA PRO A 142 -1.66 -3.55 -3.88
C PRO A 142 -0.69 -2.52 -3.29
N LEU A 143 -1.25 -1.45 -2.71
CA LEU A 143 -0.48 -0.41 -2.03
C LEU A 143 -0.67 -0.45 -0.51
N VAL A 144 -1.89 -0.71 -0.06
CA VAL A 144 -2.17 -0.77 1.38
C VAL A 144 -3.17 -1.87 1.71
N TYR A 145 -2.83 -2.66 2.71
CA TYR A 145 -3.73 -3.57 3.41
C TYR A 145 -4.12 -2.95 4.74
N THR A 146 -5.42 -2.76 4.97
CA THR A 146 -5.94 -2.07 6.15
C THR A 146 -6.96 -2.93 6.89
N ILE A 147 -6.81 -3.03 8.21
CA ILE A 147 -7.79 -3.57 9.14
C ILE A 147 -8.24 -2.43 10.05
N THR A 148 -9.48 -2.00 9.89
CA THR A 148 -10.09 -0.89 10.66
C THR A 148 -11.14 -1.44 11.59
N TYR A 149 -11.02 -1.13 12.89
CA TYR A 149 -12.03 -1.43 13.89
C TYR A 149 -12.73 -0.12 14.27
N LEU A 150 -14.08 -0.14 14.25
CA LEU A 150 -14.91 1.01 14.57
C LEU A 150 -15.81 0.71 15.77
N LYS A 151 -15.92 1.68 16.67
CA LYS A 151 -16.89 1.61 17.76
C LYS A 151 -18.31 1.65 17.23
N CYS A 152 -19.20 0.84 17.79
CA CYS A 152 -20.61 0.78 17.37
C CYS A 152 -21.41 1.97 17.95
N VAL A 153 -21.16 3.19 17.49
CA VAL A 153 -21.93 4.38 17.88
C VAL A 153 -23.21 4.54 17.06
N VAL A 154 -23.27 3.90 15.91
CA VAL A 154 -24.43 3.79 15.00
C VAL A 154 -24.45 2.41 14.36
N GLU A 155 -25.62 2.02 13.81
CA GLU A 155 -25.70 0.78 13.03
C GLU A 155 -25.17 1.01 11.61
N LEU A 156 -24.06 0.36 11.30
CA LEU A 156 -23.41 0.45 9.98
C LEU A 156 -23.84 -0.74 9.10
N PRO A 157 -24.13 -0.53 7.79
CA PRO A 157 -24.46 -1.62 6.89
C PRO A 157 -23.26 -2.56 6.71
N LEU A 158 -23.54 -3.87 6.59
CA LEU A 158 -22.50 -4.86 6.33
C LEU A 158 -22.21 -5.07 4.83
N ASP A 159 -22.97 -4.44 3.94
CA ASP A 159 -22.76 -4.48 2.50
C ASP A 159 -21.52 -3.67 2.12
N GLU A 160 -20.56 -4.34 1.51
CA GLU A 160 -19.22 -3.84 1.17
C GLU A 160 -19.23 -2.65 0.20
N LYS A 161 -20.29 -2.51 -0.61
CA LYS A 161 -20.43 -1.41 -1.60
C LYS A 161 -20.30 -0.01 -0.97
N TYR A 162 -20.69 0.15 0.30
CA TYR A 162 -20.60 1.42 1.02
C TYR A 162 -19.16 1.79 1.38
N TYR A 163 -18.24 0.82 1.39
CA TYR A 163 -16.86 0.98 1.86
C TYR A 163 -15.81 0.93 0.75
N MET A 164 -16.24 0.78 -0.50
CA MET A 164 -15.34 0.76 -1.67
C MET A 164 -14.63 2.11 -1.90
N LYS A 165 -15.18 3.19 -1.36
CA LYS A 165 -14.64 4.57 -1.46
C LYS A 165 -14.15 5.08 -0.10
N SER A 166 -14.16 6.39 0.13
CA SER A 166 -13.74 7.01 1.39
C SER A 166 -14.70 6.66 2.53
N LEU A 167 -14.17 5.96 3.56
CA LEU A 167 -14.90 5.66 4.79
C LEU A 167 -15.33 6.95 5.51
N TYR A 168 -14.42 7.90 5.69
CA TYR A 168 -14.72 9.13 6.45
C TYR A 168 -15.77 9.98 5.74
N LYS A 169 -15.73 10.03 4.40
CA LYS A 169 -16.77 10.70 3.63
C LYS A 169 -18.13 10.03 3.81
N PHE A 170 -18.20 8.69 3.74
CA PHE A 170 -19.42 7.93 3.97
C PHE A 170 -20.00 8.18 5.37
N LEU A 171 -19.15 8.10 6.41
CA LEU A 171 -19.55 8.35 7.79
C LEU A 171 -20.07 9.78 7.99
N LYS A 172 -19.39 10.77 7.42
CA LYS A 172 -19.79 12.17 7.49
C LYS A 172 -21.11 12.42 6.77
N ASP A 173 -21.22 11.98 5.52
CA ASP A 173 -22.39 12.29 4.67
C ASP A 173 -23.66 11.56 5.13
N THR A 174 -23.52 10.33 5.67
CA THR A 174 -24.68 9.49 6.02
C THR A 174 -25.05 9.58 7.50
N TYR A 175 -24.06 9.67 8.39
CA TYR A 175 -24.26 9.55 9.83
C TYR A 175 -23.85 10.81 10.60
N GLN A 176 -23.36 11.85 9.90
CA GLN A 176 -22.82 13.09 10.50
C GLN A 176 -21.66 12.83 11.48
N ILE A 177 -20.97 11.68 11.34
CA ILE A 177 -19.80 11.34 12.12
C ILE A 177 -18.59 12.04 11.51
N VAL A 178 -17.97 12.95 12.26
CA VAL A 178 -16.79 13.72 11.87
C VAL A 178 -15.62 13.32 12.75
N ILE A 179 -14.50 12.96 12.12
CA ILE A 179 -13.26 12.69 12.83
C ILE A 179 -12.59 14.04 13.16
N GLU A 180 -12.37 14.30 14.44
CA GLU A 180 -11.79 15.56 14.91
C GLU A 180 -10.28 15.51 14.97
N LYS A 181 -9.73 14.40 15.47
CA LYS A 181 -8.28 14.22 15.57
C LYS A 181 -7.87 12.76 15.45
N GLY A 182 -6.60 12.53 15.21
CA GLY A 182 -5.99 11.21 15.15
C GLY A 182 -4.61 11.19 15.78
N LYS A 183 -4.20 9.98 16.16
CA LYS A 183 -2.84 9.68 16.60
C LYS A 183 -2.34 8.51 15.80
N ASP A 184 -1.21 8.69 15.13
CA ASP A 184 -0.52 7.64 14.38
C ASP A 184 0.72 7.17 15.15
N THR A 185 0.93 5.86 15.15
CA THR A 185 2.17 5.21 15.56
C THR A 185 2.74 4.48 14.35
N LEU A 186 4.01 4.69 14.08
CA LEU A 186 4.68 4.22 12.88
C LEU A 186 5.75 3.21 13.28
N GLU A 187 5.76 2.05 12.61
CA GLU A 187 6.67 0.95 12.88
C GLU A 187 7.18 0.36 11.56
N ALA A 188 8.43 -0.09 11.53
CA ALA A 188 8.93 -0.99 10.51
C ALA A 188 8.71 -2.44 10.99
N ALA A 189 8.19 -3.31 10.13
CA ALA A 189 7.92 -4.70 10.47
C ALA A 189 8.19 -5.63 9.27
N LEU A 190 8.39 -6.91 9.54
CA LEU A 190 8.29 -7.96 8.52
C LEU A 190 6.82 -8.36 8.38
N PRO A 191 6.35 -8.69 7.16
CA PRO A 191 4.96 -9.04 6.92
C PRO A 191 4.64 -10.45 7.46
N SER A 192 3.48 -10.60 8.11
CA SER A 192 2.89 -11.91 8.35
C SER A 192 2.46 -12.56 7.04
N GLU A 193 2.17 -13.87 7.04
CA GLU A 193 1.65 -14.59 5.87
C GLU A 193 0.39 -13.93 5.30
N GLU A 194 -0.52 -13.47 6.15
CA GLU A 194 -1.71 -12.74 5.76
C GLU A 194 -1.38 -11.43 5.03
N VAL A 195 -0.44 -10.64 5.57
CA VAL A 195 0.01 -9.39 4.97
C VAL A 195 0.72 -9.64 3.63
N GLN A 196 1.54 -10.70 3.55
CA GLN A 196 2.19 -11.12 2.31
C GLN A 196 1.16 -11.44 1.22
N ALA A 197 0.12 -12.22 1.57
CA ALA A 197 -0.93 -12.62 0.63
C ALA A 197 -1.73 -11.41 0.12
N PHE A 198 -2.15 -10.50 1.00
CA PHE A 198 -2.95 -9.33 0.60
C PHE A 198 -2.15 -8.25 -0.12
N LEU A 199 -0.87 -8.10 0.17
CA LEU A 199 0.00 -7.12 -0.51
C LEU A 199 0.78 -7.71 -1.68
N GLU A 200 0.68 -9.03 -1.90
CA GLU A 200 1.39 -9.74 -2.96
C GLU A 200 2.92 -9.53 -2.88
N ILE A 201 3.47 -9.61 -1.64
CA ILE A 201 4.89 -9.37 -1.35
C ILE A 201 5.55 -10.60 -0.74
N GLY A 202 6.86 -10.70 -0.91
CA GLY A 202 7.65 -11.78 -0.28
C GLY A 202 7.92 -11.55 1.22
N PRO A 203 8.31 -12.63 1.96
CA PRO A 203 8.53 -12.57 3.41
C PRO A 203 9.69 -11.64 3.83
N ALA A 204 10.64 -11.39 2.95
CA ALA A 204 11.79 -10.51 3.20
C ALA A 204 11.50 -9.02 2.89
N MET A 205 10.34 -8.70 2.30
CA MET A 205 9.97 -7.32 1.99
C MET A 205 9.50 -6.62 3.28
N PRO A 206 10.25 -5.63 3.79
CA PRO A 206 9.80 -4.91 4.97
C PRO A 206 8.53 -4.12 4.65
N VAL A 207 7.63 -4.03 5.63
CA VAL A 207 6.43 -3.22 5.55
C VAL A 207 6.53 -2.04 6.51
N PHE A 208 6.04 -0.90 6.04
CA PHE A 208 5.74 0.23 6.89
C PHE A 208 4.35 -0.02 7.50
N LYS A 209 4.29 -0.11 8.83
CA LYS A 209 3.08 -0.35 9.58
C LYS A 209 2.66 0.91 10.30
N ARG A 210 1.44 1.39 10.02
CA ARG A 210 0.82 2.51 10.70
C ARG A 210 -0.33 2.02 11.56
N VAL A 211 -0.30 2.34 12.83
CA VAL A 211 -1.40 2.12 13.77
C VAL A 211 -2.04 3.47 14.07
N ARG A 212 -3.30 3.65 13.69
CA ARG A 212 -4.06 4.89 13.87
C ARG A 212 -5.15 4.71 14.90
N LYS A 213 -5.26 5.65 15.82
CA LYS A 213 -6.47 5.90 16.62
C LYS A 213 -7.08 7.22 16.19
N THR A 214 -8.39 7.24 15.99
CA THR A 214 -9.11 8.50 15.76
C THR A 214 -10.17 8.75 16.81
N TYR A 215 -10.49 10.01 16.95
CA TYR A 215 -11.34 10.50 18.02
C TYR A 215 -12.44 11.39 17.43
N LEU A 216 -13.63 11.25 18.00
CA LEU A 216 -14.74 12.20 17.83
C LEU A 216 -14.57 13.39 18.79
N LEU A 217 -15.60 14.23 18.87
CA LEU A 217 -15.68 15.29 19.88
C LEU A 217 -15.44 14.71 21.28
N GLU A 218 -15.00 15.55 22.23
CA GLU A 218 -14.75 15.20 23.64
C GLU A 218 -13.70 14.08 23.84
N ASN A 219 -12.84 13.83 22.82
CA ASN A 219 -11.82 12.80 22.85
C ASN A 219 -12.36 11.36 22.88
N GLU A 220 -13.58 11.12 22.48
CA GLU A 220 -14.11 9.77 22.38
C GLU A 220 -13.41 8.97 21.27
N VAL A 221 -12.82 7.83 21.63
CA VAL A 221 -12.19 6.92 20.63
C VAL A 221 -13.28 6.34 19.74
N PHE A 222 -13.10 6.47 18.43
CA PHE A 222 -14.03 5.94 17.44
C PHE A 222 -13.41 4.82 16.57
N GLU A 223 -12.16 4.99 16.17
CA GLU A 223 -11.48 4.07 15.27
C GLU A 223 -10.13 3.63 15.84
N TYR A 224 -9.82 2.36 15.61
CA TYR A 224 -8.51 1.77 15.75
C TYR A 224 -8.17 1.02 14.47
N SER A 225 -7.20 1.51 13.70
CA SER A 225 -6.81 0.87 12.44
C SER A 225 -5.34 0.50 12.39
N ILE A 226 -5.07 -0.58 11.65
CA ILE A 226 -3.73 -1.08 11.35
C ILE A 226 -3.60 -1.12 9.83
N CYS A 227 -2.63 -0.37 9.31
CA CYS A 227 -2.35 -0.27 7.89
C CYS A 227 -0.94 -0.81 7.62
N TYR A 228 -0.80 -1.62 6.59
CA TYR A 228 0.48 -2.16 6.12
C TYR A 228 0.73 -1.68 4.70
N TYR A 229 1.91 -1.11 4.48
CA TYR A 229 2.35 -0.59 3.18
C TYR A 229 3.67 -1.27 2.80
N PRO A 230 3.88 -1.73 1.56
CA PRO A 230 5.19 -2.19 1.11
C PRO A 230 6.23 -1.08 1.27
N GLY A 231 7.34 -1.38 1.96
CA GLY A 231 8.37 -0.38 2.31
C GLY A 231 9.08 0.25 1.11
N ASN A 232 9.03 -0.42 -0.04
CA ASN A 232 9.55 0.10 -1.30
C ASN A 232 8.58 1.04 -2.04
N ARG A 233 7.28 1.11 -1.67
CA ARG A 233 6.26 1.90 -2.38
C ARG A 233 5.73 3.10 -1.59
N TYR A 234 6.03 3.17 -0.31
CA TYR A 234 5.48 4.17 0.59
C TYR A 234 6.54 4.72 1.54
N LYS A 235 6.57 6.03 1.74
CA LYS A 235 7.41 6.70 2.73
C LYS A 235 6.59 7.76 3.48
N TYR A 236 7.08 8.13 4.62
CA TYR A 236 6.48 9.11 5.48
C TYR A 236 7.45 10.27 5.71
N THR A 237 7.03 11.51 5.48
CA THR A 237 7.83 12.71 5.72
C THR A 237 7.19 13.53 6.82
N VAL A 238 7.99 13.99 7.75
CA VAL A 238 7.59 14.87 8.87
C VAL A 238 8.47 16.11 8.82
N ASP A 239 7.84 17.27 8.72
CA ASP A 239 8.52 18.56 8.90
C ASP A 239 8.62 18.84 10.42
N LEU A 240 9.84 19.13 10.91
CA LEU A 240 10.16 19.36 12.33
C LEU A 240 10.33 20.84 12.61
#